data_6627214193b52a850b36af5af4cd169d
#
_entry.id   6627214193b52a850b36af5af4cd169d
#
_cell.length_a   1.000
_cell.length_b   1.000
_cell.length_c   1.000
_cell.angle_alpha   90.00
_cell.angle_beta   90.00
_cell.angle_gamma   90.00
#
_symmetry.space_group_name_H-M   'P 1'
#
loop_
_entity.id
_entity.type
_entity.pdbx_description
1 polymer ?
#
loop_
_entity_poly.entity_id
_entity_poly.type
_entity_poly.pdbx_seq_one_letter_code
_entity_poly.pdbx_strand_id
1 'polypeptide(L)'
;MVATDSSSRPRALQRAIEVVAPHCDIVERLQVVPPSARVRGLYLTSLETVTQRAGRGALYREYFGGERWSPVRMYPLCDYMIRLALAGASLRSPARVHDGMHDIWRTNATTFASSLLGRSLLRILSNDPVRLTEQGLAARRQTYQYGHWEIVYRGPRAIEMVYREEYLWIQSAIAGGAVGAFEACGIAAQLDTKLVNRFDGSTTITW
;
A
#
# COMPACT_ATOMS: atom_id res chain seq x y z
N MET A 1 13.21 24.53 -0.14
CA MET A 1 11.89 24.05 -0.61
C MET A 1 11.95 24.06 -2.12
N VAL A 2 12.28 22.90 -2.74
CA VAL A 2 12.35 22.77 -4.21
C VAL A 2 10.95 22.38 -4.66
N ALA A 3 10.25 23.30 -5.30
CA ALA A 3 8.99 23.00 -5.98
C ALA A 3 9.29 21.95 -7.06
N THR A 4 8.82 20.74 -6.90
CA THR A 4 8.85 19.73 -7.95
C THR A 4 7.95 20.22 -9.09
N ASP A 5 8.61 20.63 -10.17
CA ASP A 5 7.94 21.17 -11.38
C ASP A 5 6.91 20.15 -11.88
N SER A 6 5.64 20.51 -11.78
CA SER A 6 4.51 19.68 -12.23
C SER A 6 4.46 19.54 -13.77
N SER A 7 5.24 20.35 -14.50
CA SER A 7 5.24 20.38 -15.97
C SER A 7 5.90 19.17 -16.62
N SER A 8 6.66 18.35 -15.88
CA SER A 8 7.41 17.20 -16.41
C SER A 8 6.70 15.85 -16.29
N ARG A 9 5.54 15.78 -15.61
CA ARG A 9 4.82 14.50 -15.44
C ARG A 9 4.07 14.10 -16.71
N PRO A 10 4.06 12.79 -17.04
CA PRO A 10 3.22 12.29 -18.13
C PRO A 10 1.77 12.73 -17.96
N ARG A 11 1.10 13.13 -19.07
CA ARG A 11 -0.29 13.62 -19.08
C ARG A 11 -1.27 12.69 -18.35
N ALA A 12 -1.07 11.36 -18.46
CA ALA A 12 -1.91 10.38 -17.79
C ALA A 12 -1.85 10.49 -16.25
N LEU A 13 -0.66 10.68 -15.67
CA LEU A 13 -0.48 10.89 -14.24
C LEU A 13 -1.11 12.20 -13.77
N GLN A 14 -0.97 13.28 -14.55
CA GLN A 14 -1.58 14.57 -14.22
C GLN A 14 -3.10 14.46 -14.18
N ARG A 15 -3.72 13.90 -15.23
CA ARG A 15 -5.16 13.66 -15.27
C ARG A 15 -5.65 12.75 -14.14
N ALA A 16 -4.89 11.74 -13.78
CA ALA A 16 -5.22 10.86 -12.65
C ALA A 16 -5.23 11.64 -11.31
N ILE A 17 -4.28 12.56 -11.11
CA ILE A 17 -4.27 13.45 -9.94
C ILE A 17 -5.56 14.28 -9.90
N GLU A 18 -5.98 14.87 -11.01
CA GLU A 18 -7.20 15.70 -11.10
C GLU A 18 -8.47 14.94 -10.65
N VAL A 19 -8.53 13.63 -10.93
CA VAL A 19 -9.65 12.77 -10.51
C VAL A 19 -9.65 12.52 -9.00
N VAL A 20 -8.48 12.31 -8.39
CA VAL A 20 -8.39 11.84 -6.99
C VAL A 20 -8.13 12.97 -5.98
N ALA A 21 -7.53 14.08 -6.40
CA ALA A 21 -7.16 15.19 -5.52
C ALA A 21 -8.34 15.81 -4.73
N PRO A 22 -9.58 15.89 -5.27
CA PRO A 22 -10.70 16.37 -4.47
C PRO A 22 -11.09 15.42 -3.30
N HIS A 23 -10.56 14.21 -3.27
CA HIS A 23 -11.00 13.15 -2.37
C HIS A 23 -9.89 12.57 -1.47
N CYS A 24 -8.63 12.95 -1.70
CA CYS A 24 -7.49 12.56 -0.86
C CYS A 24 -6.34 13.58 -0.98
N ASP A 25 -5.46 13.56 -0.01
CA ASP A 25 -4.33 14.49 0.15
C ASP A 25 -3.13 14.16 -0.77
N ILE A 26 -3.41 13.66 -1.99
CA ILE A 26 -2.35 13.23 -2.94
C ILE A 26 -1.42 14.38 -3.32
N VAL A 27 -1.94 15.58 -3.53
CA VAL A 27 -1.15 16.73 -3.99
C VAL A 27 -0.12 17.12 -2.93
N GLU A 28 -0.54 17.24 -1.67
CA GLU A 28 0.33 17.57 -0.54
C GLU A 28 1.38 16.48 -0.30
N ARG A 29 1.00 15.21 -0.43
CA ARG A 29 1.95 14.10 -0.31
C ARG A 29 3.02 14.15 -1.40
N LEU A 30 2.64 14.40 -2.65
CA LEU A 30 3.57 14.47 -3.77
C LEU A 30 4.58 15.62 -3.67
N GLN A 31 4.29 16.65 -2.87
CA GLN A 31 5.22 17.76 -2.63
C GLN A 31 6.36 17.40 -1.68
N VAL A 32 6.16 16.42 -0.81
CA VAL A 32 7.12 16.06 0.26
C VAL A 32 7.82 14.72 0.02
N VAL A 33 7.28 13.87 -0.86
CA VAL A 33 7.92 12.59 -1.20
C VAL A 33 9.28 12.84 -1.84
N PRO A 34 10.38 12.30 -1.26
CA PRO A 34 11.71 12.47 -1.84
C PRO A 34 11.81 11.88 -3.24
N PRO A 35 12.51 12.54 -4.17
CA PRO A 35 12.72 11.99 -5.52
C PRO A 35 13.43 10.64 -5.54
N SER A 36 14.15 10.30 -4.47
CA SER A 36 14.83 9.01 -4.28
C SER A 36 13.91 7.89 -3.81
N ALA A 37 12.70 8.20 -3.31
CA ALA A 37 11.77 7.20 -2.82
C ALA A 37 11.30 6.26 -3.94
N ARG A 38 11.42 4.94 -3.71
CA ARG A 38 11.14 3.91 -4.70
C ARG A 38 10.28 2.79 -4.14
N VAL A 39 9.59 2.12 -5.05
CA VAL A 39 8.79 0.91 -4.79
C VAL A 39 9.03 -0.12 -5.89
N ARG A 40 8.97 -1.41 -5.56
CA ARG A 40 9.09 -2.48 -6.57
C ARG A 40 7.89 -2.53 -7.49
N GLY A 41 8.14 -2.82 -8.77
CA GLY A 41 7.11 -2.89 -9.81
C GLY A 41 6.05 -3.97 -9.60
N LEU A 42 6.30 -4.95 -8.73
CA LEU A 42 5.29 -5.94 -8.36
C LEU A 42 4.00 -5.28 -7.82
N TYR A 43 4.12 -4.16 -7.09
CA TYR A 43 2.96 -3.42 -6.59
C TYR A 43 2.21 -2.67 -7.70
N LEU A 44 2.92 -2.16 -8.70
CA LEU A 44 2.31 -1.55 -9.90
C LEU A 44 1.52 -2.59 -10.71
N THR A 45 2.10 -3.78 -10.91
CA THR A 45 1.43 -4.88 -11.61
C THR A 45 0.16 -5.34 -10.88
N SER A 46 0.17 -5.33 -9.55
CA SER A 46 -0.97 -5.77 -8.75
C SER A 46 -2.18 -4.85 -8.87
N LEU A 47 -2.00 -3.54 -9.08
CA LEU A 47 -3.09 -2.58 -9.17
C LEU A 47 -4.05 -2.91 -10.32
N GLU A 48 -3.51 -3.18 -11.50
CA GLU A 48 -4.33 -3.58 -12.65
C GLU A 48 -5.01 -4.93 -12.40
N THR A 49 -4.28 -5.90 -11.87
CA THR A 49 -4.82 -7.23 -11.60
C THR A 49 -5.99 -7.19 -10.62
N VAL A 50 -5.86 -6.44 -9.53
CA VAL A 50 -6.93 -6.34 -8.50
C VAL A 50 -8.16 -5.64 -9.06
N THR A 51 -7.99 -4.52 -9.75
CA THR A 51 -9.12 -3.77 -10.33
C THR A 51 -9.85 -4.58 -11.42
N GLN A 52 -9.11 -5.32 -12.26
CA GLN A 52 -9.68 -6.19 -13.28
C GLN A 52 -10.47 -7.35 -12.68
N ARG A 53 -9.90 -8.06 -11.69
CA ARG A 53 -10.59 -9.18 -11.02
C ARG A 53 -11.88 -8.76 -10.35
N ALA A 54 -11.94 -7.54 -9.85
CA ALA A 54 -13.16 -6.97 -9.28
C ALA A 54 -14.19 -6.52 -10.33
N GLY A 55 -13.89 -6.64 -11.63
CA GLY A 55 -14.76 -6.16 -12.71
C GLY A 55 -14.87 -4.63 -12.79
N ARG A 56 -13.99 -3.90 -12.10
CA ARG A 56 -14.03 -2.42 -11.93
C ARG A 56 -12.79 -1.71 -12.45
N GLY A 57 -12.02 -2.34 -13.33
CA GLY A 57 -10.78 -1.78 -13.86
C GLY A 57 -10.93 -0.78 -14.99
N ALA A 58 -12.16 -0.42 -15.42
CA ALA A 58 -12.37 0.43 -16.59
C ALA A 58 -11.69 1.81 -16.44
N LEU A 59 -11.97 2.52 -15.35
CA LEU A 59 -11.37 3.82 -15.07
C LEU A 59 -9.84 3.73 -14.98
N TYR A 60 -9.29 2.75 -14.28
CA TYR A 60 -7.84 2.56 -14.18
C TYR A 60 -7.19 2.32 -15.54
N ARG A 61 -7.79 1.48 -16.39
CA ARG A 61 -7.28 1.17 -17.73
C ARG A 61 -7.38 2.33 -18.70
N GLU A 62 -8.36 3.20 -18.58
CA GLU A 62 -8.47 4.41 -19.37
C GLU A 62 -7.21 5.29 -19.27
N TYR A 63 -6.58 5.33 -18.09
CA TYR A 63 -5.39 6.14 -17.83
C TYR A 63 -4.09 5.38 -18.02
N PHE A 64 -4.05 4.10 -17.65
CA PHE A 64 -2.82 3.31 -17.50
C PHE A 64 -2.87 1.94 -18.18
N GLY A 65 -3.89 1.68 -18.98
CA GLY A 65 -4.01 0.41 -19.69
C GLY A 65 -2.86 0.16 -20.66
N GLY A 66 -2.36 -1.08 -20.66
CA GLY A 66 -1.28 -1.53 -21.55
C GLY A 66 0.14 -1.26 -21.07
N GLU A 67 0.33 -0.56 -19.95
CA GLU A 67 1.66 -0.39 -19.36
C GLU A 67 2.15 -1.71 -18.76
N ARG A 68 3.44 -1.99 -18.94
CA ARG A 68 4.08 -3.21 -18.42
C ARG A 68 5.16 -2.85 -17.41
N TRP A 69 5.11 -3.49 -16.26
CA TRP A 69 6.03 -3.27 -15.16
C TRP A 69 6.86 -4.53 -14.91
N SER A 70 8.17 -4.37 -14.77
CA SER A 70 9.01 -5.46 -14.28
C SER A 70 8.82 -5.60 -12.77
N PRO A 71 8.37 -6.76 -12.27
CA PRO A 71 8.12 -6.94 -10.83
C PRO A 71 9.33 -6.70 -9.94
N VAL A 72 10.54 -6.91 -10.48
CA VAL A 72 11.79 -6.79 -9.71
C VAL A 72 12.45 -5.41 -9.80
N ARG A 73 12.05 -4.58 -10.75
CA ARG A 73 12.60 -3.23 -10.93
C ARG A 73 11.98 -2.26 -9.93
N MET A 74 12.77 -1.26 -9.53
CA MET A 74 12.30 -0.15 -8.68
C MET A 74 11.77 1.02 -9.53
N TYR A 75 10.67 1.61 -9.09
CA TYR A 75 9.98 2.71 -9.75
C TYR A 75 9.74 3.87 -8.78
N PRO A 76 9.55 5.12 -9.26
CA PRO A 76 9.26 6.25 -8.39
C PRO A 76 8.03 5.99 -7.51
N LEU A 77 8.16 6.30 -6.22
CA LEU A 77 7.04 6.15 -5.28
C LEU A 77 5.86 7.05 -5.67
N CYS A 78 6.14 8.28 -6.13
CA CYS A 78 5.10 9.21 -6.59
C CYS A 78 4.20 8.60 -7.66
N ASP A 79 4.77 7.88 -8.64
CA ASP A 79 4.01 7.23 -9.72
C ASP A 79 3.09 6.14 -9.16
N TYR A 80 3.61 5.35 -8.22
CA TYR A 80 2.80 4.33 -7.55
C TYR A 80 1.65 4.93 -6.74
N MET A 81 1.90 6.01 -5.99
CA MET A 81 0.88 6.67 -5.16
C MET A 81 -0.29 7.18 -6.01
N ILE A 82 -0.01 7.84 -7.13
CA ILE A 82 -1.05 8.34 -8.04
C ILE A 82 -1.88 7.18 -8.59
N ARG A 83 -1.22 6.11 -9.01
CA ARG A 83 -1.88 4.91 -9.55
C ARG A 83 -2.68 4.16 -8.50
N LEU A 84 -2.17 4.05 -7.27
CA LEU A 84 -2.87 3.43 -6.15
C LEU A 84 -4.16 4.20 -5.82
N ALA A 85 -4.10 5.53 -5.76
CA ALA A 85 -5.26 6.36 -5.51
C ALA A 85 -6.30 6.21 -6.63
N LEU A 86 -5.89 6.25 -7.92
CA LEU A 86 -6.81 6.05 -9.04
C LEU A 86 -7.39 4.62 -9.06
N ALA A 87 -6.59 3.61 -8.72
CA ALA A 87 -7.08 2.23 -8.61
C ALA A 87 -8.11 2.10 -7.48
N GLY A 88 -7.87 2.74 -6.34
CA GLY A 88 -8.83 2.83 -5.24
C GLY A 88 -10.14 3.50 -5.64
N ALA A 89 -10.06 4.63 -6.34
CA ALA A 89 -11.22 5.32 -6.91
C ALA A 89 -11.96 4.44 -7.94
N SER A 90 -11.24 3.71 -8.77
CA SER A 90 -11.83 2.76 -9.73
C SER A 90 -12.56 1.61 -9.04
N LEU A 91 -11.98 1.07 -7.96
CA LEU A 91 -12.52 -0.08 -7.24
C LEU A 91 -13.81 0.26 -6.46
N ARG A 92 -13.87 1.42 -5.86
CA ARG A 92 -15.00 1.87 -5.03
C ARG A 92 -15.76 3.04 -5.66
N SER A 93 -15.19 4.22 -5.58
CA SER A 93 -15.55 5.48 -6.24
C SER A 93 -14.51 6.53 -5.83
N PRO A 94 -14.41 7.69 -6.52
CA PRO A 94 -13.52 8.78 -6.07
C PRO A 94 -13.76 9.20 -4.62
N ALA A 95 -15.03 9.36 -4.20
CA ALA A 95 -15.37 9.73 -2.81
C ALA A 95 -15.00 8.67 -1.76
N ARG A 96 -14.74 7.43 -2.19
CA ARG A 96 -14.35 6.29 -1.33
C ARG A 96 -12.97 5.75 -1.70
N VAL A 97 -12.08 6.62 -2.13
CA VAL A 97 -10.73 6.27 -2.57
C VAL A 97 -9.93 5.55 -1.47
N HIS A 98 -10.07 5.97 -0.22
CA HIS A 98 -9.40 5.35 0.92
C HIS A 98 -9.85 3.92 1.18
N ASP A 99 -11.15 3.64 1.08
CA ASP A 99 -11.68 2.27 1.17
C ASP A 99 -11.15 1.40 0.04
N GLY A 100 -11.07 1.95 -1.16
CA GLY A 100 -10.52 1.24 -2.31
C GLY A 100 -9.02 0.93 -2.17
N MET A 101 -8.23 1.87 -1.65
CA MET A 101 -6.81 1.62 -1.36
C MET A 101 -6.64 0.55 -0.27
N HIS A 102 -7.47 0.57 0.76
CA HIS A 102 -7.51 -0.46 1.79
C HIS A 102 -7.78 -1.85 1.18
N ASP A 103 -8.82 -1.96 0.35
CA ASP A 103 -9.19 -3.23 -0.29
C ASP A 103 -8.11 -3.76 -1.23
N ILE A 104 -7.42 -2.88 -1.97
CA ILE A 104 -6.31 -3.27 -2.85
C ILE A 104 -5.20 -3.92 -2.03
N TRP A 105 -4.78 -3.29 -0.95
CA TRP A 105 -3.69 -3.80 -0.12
C TRP A 105 -4.09 -5.09 0.61
N ARG A 106 -5.31 -5.18 1.12
CA ARG A 106 -5.87 -6.40 1.71
C ARG A 106 -5.88 -7.55 0.70
N THR A 107 -6.32 -7.28 -0.55
CA THR A 107 -6.35 -8.27 -1.63
C THR A 107 -4.95 -8.70 -2.06
N ASN A 108 -3.97 -7.77 -2.07
CA ASN A 108 -2.59 -8.10 -2.38
C ASN A 108 -2.00 -9.08 -1.37
N ALA A 109 -2.22 -8.85 -0.09
CA ALA A 109 -1.75 -9.74 0.98
C ALA A 109 -2.38 -11.13 0.85
N THR A 110 -3.69 -11.22 0.68
CA THR A 110 -4.40 -12.51 0.52
C THR A 110 -4.03 -13.22 -0.78
N THR A 111 -3.80 -12.49 -1.88
CA THR A 111 -3.35 -13.06 -3.15
C THR A 111 -1.94 -13.63 -3.04
N PHE A 112 -1.02 -12.92 -2.39
CA PHE A 112 0.31 -13.44 -2.09
C PHE A 112 0.21 -14.72 -1.25
N ALA A 113 -0.59 -14.70 -0.20
CA ALA A 113 -0.84 -15.84 0.68
C ALA A 113 -1.35 -17.08 -0.08
N SER A 114 -2.18 -16.90 -1.08
CA SER A 114 -2.71 -17.99 -1.90
C SER A 114 -1.73 -18.53 -2.94
N SER A 115 -0.62 -17.85 -3.20
CA SER A 115 0.43 -18.32 -4.12
C SER A 115 1.19 -19.53 -3.55
N LEU A 116 1.91 -20.27 -4.41
CA LEU A 116 2.68 -21.44 -3.96
C LEU A 116 3.73 -21.04 -2.91
N LEU A 117 4.45 -19.95 -3.15
CA LEU A 117 5.44 -19.42 -2.21
C LEU A 117 4.79 -18.92 -0.92
N GLY A 118 3.71 -18.16 -1.04
CA GLY A 118 2.96 -17.63 0.12
C GLY A 118 2.44 -18.76 1.01
N ARG A 119 1.82 -19.78 0.43
CA ARG A 119 1.35 -20.97 1.20
C ARG A 119 2.45 -21.68 1.93
N SER A 120 3.63 -21.83 1.33
CA SER A 120 4.78 -22.45 1.98
C SER A 120 5.29 -21.63 3.16
N LEU A 121 5.38 -20.30 2.98
CA LEU A 121 5.76 -19.39 4.06
C LEU A 121 4.71 -19.37 5.18
N LEU A 122 3.43 -19.28 4.83
CA LEU A 122 2.35 -19.23 5.82
C LEU A 122 2.22 -20.51 6.64
N ARG A 123 2.52 -21.68 6.10
CA ARG A 123 2.58 -22.93 6.90
C ARG A 123 3.59 -22.85 8.05
N ILE A 124 4.68 -22.08 7.86
CA ILE A 124 5.70 -21.88 8.88
C ILE A 124 5.31 -20.79 9.87
N LEU A 125 4.52 -19.78 9.41
CA LEU A 125 4.22 -18.55 10.15
C LEU A 125 2.79 -18.52 10.71
N SER A 126 1.88 -19.39 10.28
CA SER A 126 0.43 -19.30 10.51
C SER A 126 -0.01 -19.31 11.98
N ASN A 127 0.86 -19.78 12.88
CA ASN A 127 0.56 -19.81 14.30
C ASN A 127 1.35 -18.78 15.13
N ASP A 128 2.11 -17.90 14.46
CA ASP A 128 2.95 -16.90 15.14
C ASP A 128 2.76 -15.50 14.51
N PRO A 129 1.80 -14.70 15.03
CA PRO A 129 1.55 -13.34 14.56
C PRO A 129 2.76 -12.42 14.65
N VAL A 130 3.63 -12.64 15.62
CA VAL A 130 4.87 -11.86 15.79
C VAL A 130 5.81 -12.11 14.61
N ARG A 131 6.11 -13.38 14.34
CA ARG A 131 6.95 -13.76 13.18
C ARG A 131 6.34 -13.32 11.85
N LEU A 132 5.02 -13.41 11.69
CA LEU A 132 4.33 -12.90 10.50
C LEU A 132 4.64 -11.42 10.29
N THR A 133 4.55 -10.62 11.35
CA THR A 133 4.81 -9.17 11.28
C THR A 133 6.28 -8.88 11.01
N GLU A 134 7.21 -9.59 11.65
CA GLU A 134 8.66 -9.48 11.40
C GLU A 134 9.01 -9.79 9.94
N GLN A 135 8.42 -10.85 9.37
CA GLN A 135 8.60 -11.19 7.94
C GLN A 135 8.00 -10.15 7.01
N GLY A 136 6.84 -9.59 7.38
CA GLY A 136 6.24 -8.46 6.65
C GLY A 136 7.18 -7.24 6.64
N LEU A 137 7.80 -6.92 7.77
CA LEU A 137 8.79 -5.84 7.87
C LEU A 137 10.04 -6.14 7.03
N ALA A 138 10.55 -7.37 7.06
CA ALA A 138 11.70 -7.78 6.24
C ALA A 138 11.39 -7.68 4.74
N ALA A 139 10.20 -8.11 4.31
CA ALA A 139 9.73 -8.00 2.94
C ALA A 139 9.59 -6.53 2.51
N ARG A 140 9.08 -5.66 3.39
CA ARG A 140 8.99 -4.22 3.12
C ARG A 140 10.36 -3.60 2.83
N ARG A 141 11.38 -3.90 3.64
CA ARG A 141 12.76 -3.39 3.45
C ARG A 141 13.34 -3.75 2.08
N GLN A 142 12.91 -4.87 1.48
CA GLN A 142 13.34 -5.31 0.16
C GLN A 142 12.54 -4.69 -0.98
N THR A 143 11.34 -4.18 -0.71
CA THR A 143 10.38 -3.75 -1.74
C THR A 143 10.15 -2.25 -1.77
N TYR A 144 10.53 -1.54 -0.72
CA TYR A 144 10.41 -0.09 -0.59
C TYR A 144 11.75 0.53 -0.19
N GLN A 145 12.07 1.69 -0.76
CA GLN A 145 13.28 2.47 -0.45
C GLN A 145 12.88 3.85 0.07
N TYR A 146 12.14 3.88 1.17
CA TYR A 146 11.77 5.08 1.90
C TYR A 146 11.22 4.72 3.28
N GLY A 147 11.17 5.68 4.18
CA GLY A 147 10.57 5.58 5.50
C GLY A 147 11.18 4.49 6.38
N HIS A 148 10.72 4.45 7.60
CA HIS A 148 11.16 3.46 8.58
C HIS A 148 9.97 2.86 9.30
N TRP A 149 9.97 1.53 9.44
CA TRP A 149 8.99 0.78 10.23
C TRP A 149 9.71 0.04 11.34
N GLU A 150 9.10 0.04 12.51
CA GLU A 150 9.59 -0.63 13.71
C GLU A 150 8.46 -1.43 14.36
N ILE A 151 8.82 -2.57 14.99
CA ILE A 151 7.89 -3.38 15.76
C ILE A 151 8.21 -3.16 17.25
N VAL A 152 7.20 -2.77 18.02
CA VAL A 152 7.26 -2.66 19.47
C VAL A 152 6.34 -3.72 20.07
N TYR A 153 6.92 -4.59 20.90
CA TYR A 153 6.12 -5.62 21.58
C TYR A 153 5.37 -5.00 22.75
N ARG A 154 4.03 -5.17 22.76
CA ARG A 154 3.13 -4.59 23.79
C ARG A 154 2.60 -5.63 24.76
N GLY A 155 2.82 -6.92 24.48
CA GLY A 155 2.35 -8.02 25.32
C GLY A 155 2.29 -9.33 24.56
N PRO A 156 1.79 -10.40 25.18
CA PRO A 156 1.79 -11.74 24.56
C PRO A 156 0.86 -11.86 23.35
N ARG A 157 -0.11 -10.95 23.22
CA ARG A 157 -1.09 -10.92 22.13
C ARG A 157 -1.26 -9.53 21.54
N ALA A 158 -0.23 -8.70 21.61
CA ALA A 158 -0.25 -7.33 21.13
C ALA A 158 1.12 -6.88 20.64
N ILE A 159 1.15 -6.32 19.45
CA ILE A 159 2.30 -5.60 18.90
C ILE A 159 1.87 -4.21 18.43
N GLU A 160 2.82 -3.31 18.36
CA GLU A 160 2.63 -2.02 17.70
C GLU A 160 3.63 -1.87 16.57
N MET A 161 3.10 -1.60 15.38
CA MET A 161 3.89 -1.17 14.23
C MET A 161 4.01 0.34 14.26
N VAL A 162 5.22 0.85 14.36
CA VAL A 162 5.51 2.30 14.34
C VAL A 162 6.01 2.68 12.96
N TYR A 163 5.47 3.75 12.40
CA TYR A 163 5.78 4.26 11.06
C TYR A 163 6.40 5.65 11.15
N ARG A 164 7.49 5.87 10.43
CA ARG A 164 8.14 7.18 10.24
C ARG A 164 8.38 7.41 8.76
N GLU A 165 8.08 8.61 8.28
CA GLU A 165 8.18 8.98 6.86
C GLU A 165 7.45 7.98 5.95
N GLU A 166 6.27 7.48 6.39
CA GLU A 166 5.42 6.62 5.58
C GLU A 166 4.55 7.48 4.66
N TYR A 167 4.95 7.55 3.40
CA TYR A 167 4.28 8.39 2.42
C TYR A 167 2.99 7.79 1.87
N LEU A 168 2.76 6.49 2.04
CA LEU A 168 1.45 5.89 1.76
C LEU A 168 0.47 6.19 2.89
N TRP A 169 -0.80 5.98 2.64
CA TRP A 169 -1.89 6.22 3.59
C TRP A 169 -1.93 5.14 4.67
N ILE A 170 -1.47 5.48 5.87
CA ILE A 170 -1.34 4.53 7.00
C ILE A 170 -2.71 3.95 7.36
N GLN A 171 -3.75 4.79 7.49
CA GLN A 171 -5.10 4.37 7.91
C GLN A 171 -5.88 3.62 6.84
N SER A 172 -5.42 3.58 5.59
CA SER A 172 -6.09 2.86 4.50
C SER A 172 -5.19 1.79 3.88
N ALA A 173 -4.22 2.17 3.05
CA ALA A 173 -3.37 1.21 2.35
C ALA A 173 -2.61 0.30 3.33
N ILE A 174 -1.88 0.88 4.28
CA ILE A 174 -1.05 0.10 5.22
C ILE A 174 -1.92 -0.76 6.13
N ALA A 175 -2.99 -0.19 6.70
CA ALA A 175 -3.95 -0.93 7.52
C ALA A 175 -4.59 -2.08 6.75
N GLY A 176 -4.99 -1.86 5.48
CA GLY A 176 -5.52 -2.91 4.62
C GLY A 176 -4.55 -4.07 4.40
N GLY A 177 -3.26 -3.76 4.20
CA GLY A 177 -2.21 -4.78 4.08
C GLY A 177 -2.05 -5.62 5.35
N ALA A 178 -2.07 -4.98 6.52
CA ALA A 178 -2.01 -5.68 7.80
C ALA A 178 -3.24 -6.59 7.99
N VAL A 179 -4.46 -6.07 7.79
CA VAL A 179 -5.69 -6.89 7.85
C VAL A 179 -5.57 -8.12 6.95
N GLY A 180 -5.22 -7.92 5.67
CA GLY A 180 -5.12 -9.02 4.71
C GLY A 180 -4.04 -10.05 5.06
N ALA A 181 -2.94 -9.64 5.66
CA ALA A 181 -1.88 -10.55 6.09
C ALA A 181 -2.33 -11.46 7.25
N PHE A 182 -3.00 -10.90 8.25
CA PHE A 182 -3.54 -11.66 9.39
C PHE A 182 -4.69 -12.59 8.96
N GLU A 183 -5.62 -12.10 8.14
CA GLU A 183 -6.71 -12.91 7.58
C GLU A 183 -6.19 -14.10 6.77
N ALA A 184 -5.16 -13.90 5.97
CA ALA A 184 -4.54 -14.95 5.19
C ALA A 184 -3.91 -16.06 6.06
N CYS A 185 -3.55 -15.74 7.30
CA CYS A 185 -3.07 -16.69 8.30
C CYS A 185 -4.20 -17.30 9.15
N GLY A 186 -5.46 -16.93 8.90
CA GLY A 186 -6.59 -17.36 9.72
C GLY A 186 -6.61 -16.74 11.12
N ILE A 187 -5.91 -15.63 11.32
CA ILE A 187 -5.83 -14.94 12.61
C ILE A 187 -6.83 -13.79 12.60
N ALA A 188 -7.76 -13.81 13.55
CA ALA A 188 -8.66 -12.70 13.81
C ALA A 188 -7.91 -11.61 14.60
N ALA A 189 -7.48 -10.56 13.90
CA ALA A 189 -6.78 -9.44 14.50
C ALA A 189 -7.64 -8.18 14.51
N GLN A 190 -7.51 -7.38 15.58
CA GLN A 190 -8.05 -6.04 15.69
C GLN A 190 -6.93 -5.02 15.50
N LEU A 191 -7.18 -3.98 14.73
CA LEU A 191 -6.23 -2.93 14.42
C LEU A 191 -6.73 -1.60 14.95
N ASP A 192 -5.90 -0.92 15.74
CA ASP A 192 -6.11 0.47 16.17
C ASP A 192 -4.96 1.33 15.62
N THR A 193 -5.29 2.21 14.66
CA THR A 193 -4.29 3.05 13.96
C THR A 193 -4.37 4.49 14.45
N LYS A 194 -3.25 5.02 14.93
CA LYS A 194 -3.10 6.39 15.43
C LYS A 194 -2.08 7.13 14.59
N LEU A 195 -2.45 8.31 14.09
CA LEU A 195 -1.55 9.21 13.41
C LEU A 195 -0.97 10.24 14.38
N VAL A 196 0.35 10.44 14.32
CA VAL A 196 1.03 11.58 14.94
C VAL A 196 0.96 12.78 14.01
N ASN A 197 1.16 12.53 12.74
CA ASN A 197 0.96 13.46 11.64
C ASN A 197 0.61 12.67 10.37
N ARG A 198 0.62 13.32 9.21
CA ARG A 198 0.25 12.69 7.91
C ARG A 198 1.13 11.50 7.52
N PHE A 199 2.39 11.46 7.97
CA PHE A 199 3.42 10.49 7.54
C PHE A 199 3.96 9.63 8.67
N ASP A 200 3.63 9.97 9.90
CA ASP A 200 4.09 9.26 11.09
C ASP A 200 2.89 8.80 11.90
N GLY A 201 3.00 7.62 12.46
CA GLY A 201 1.93 7.05 13.28
C GLY A 201 2.27 5.66 13.75
N SER A 202 1.27 4.98 14.27
CA SER A 202 1.39 3.58 14.67
C SER A 202 0.09 2.83 14.46
N THR A 203 0.20 1.51 14.36
CA THR A 203 -0.94 0.59 14.39
C THR A 203 -0.70 -0.45 15.47
N THR A 204 -1.54 -0.45 16.48
CA THR A 204 -1.59 -1.52 17.46
C THR A 204 -2.42 -2.67 16.90
N ILE A 205 -1.85 -3.86 16.90
CA ILE A 205 -2.47 -5.09 16.41
C ILE A 205 -2.63 -6.04 17.59
N THR A 206 -3.86 -6.49 17.84
CA THR A 206 -4.18 -7.46 18.90
C THR A 206 -4.90 -8.66 18.31
N TRP A 207 -4.67 -9.88 18.85
CA TRP A 207 -5.24 -11.14 18.38
C TRP A 207 -5.59 -12.12 19.50
#